data_7f6117819d323c52387b592f5e1da41a
#
_entry.id   7f6117819d323c52387b592f5e1da41a
#
_cell.length_a   1.000
_cell.length_b   1.000
_cell.length_c   1.000
_cell.angle_alpha   90.00
_cell.angle_beta   90.00
_cell.angle_gamma   90.00
#
_symmetry.space_group_name_H-M   'P 1'
#
loop_
_entity.id
_entity.type
_entity.pdbx_description
1 polymer ?
#
loop_
_entity_poly.entity_id
_entity_poly.type
_entity_poly.pdbx_seq_one_letter_code
_entity_poly.pdbx_strand_id
1 'polypeptide(L)'
;MTFHIRQLIAAAFIFIFLVLGQSVLYAEKITDISIQYAGAPTVDEAALSTQIRSKVGSELDAMKVEKDIKNLYSSGLVDNVRVLTEPNEGGVRVIFLVRTRAILGEVSFIGNSLATNKLRKETELEIGEAFDDTLLETARVNLEALYKKKGFSNVGITYKVGGAERPGFSRVTFVVDEGVLERLNKVKFFGNESISDRVLSGQMHVKASRAYNVFKKNRGIDSTELEEDVVRIEEYYRNEGYINARVTEVVREPAGDKVDLVIHINEGNRFTVNKVSVSGIKAVSQKEVLPLLEMREGAV
;
A
#
# COMPACT_ATOMS: atom_id res chain seq x y z
N MET A 1 32.37 41.44 60.84
CA MET A 1 32.54 39.94 60.64
C MET A 1 32.02 39.47 59.30
N THR A 2 31.65 40.34 58.37
CA THR A 2 31.04 40.00 57.05
C THR A 2 31.99 40.28 55.89
N PHE A 3 33.17 40.83 56.09
CA PHE A 3 34.10 41.15 54.98
C PHE A 3 35.07 40.00 54.62
N HIS A 4 35.41 39.18 55.59
CA HIS A 4 36.33 38.07 55.35
C HIS A 4 35.71 36.82 54.70
N ILE A 5 34.41 36.66 54.83
CA ILE A 5 33.69 35.50 54.22
C ILE A 5 33.52 35.70 52.70
N ARG A 6 33.41 36.92 52.19
CA ARG A 6 33.30 37.20 50.76
C ARG A 6 34.60 36.97 49.99
N GLN A 7 35.76 37.19 50.62
CA GLN A 7 37.06 36.96 49.98
C GLN A 7 37.42 35.47 49.93
N LEU A 8 37.01 34.65 50.90
CA LEU A 8 37.21 33.22 50.89
C LEU A 8 36.35 32.50 49.85
N ILE A 9 35.13 32.99 49.59
CA ILE A 9 34.25 32.44 48.57
C ILE A 9 34.75 32.80 47.14
N ALA A 10 35.31 34.01 46.96
CA ALA A 10 35.87 34.40 45.67
C ALA A 10 37.18 33.64 45.35
N ALA A 11 38.01 33.32 46.35
CA ALA A 11 39.24 32.52 46.18
C ALA A 11 38.91 31.05 45.92
N ALA A 12 37.85 30.49 46.53
CA ALA A 12 37.38 29.13 46.26
C ALA A 12 36.77 28.99 44.87
N PHE A 13 36.06 30.00 44.34
CA PHE A 13 35.51 29.96 42.99
C PHE A 13 36.59 30.09 41.91
N ILE A 14 37.64 30.85 42.13
CA ILE A 14 38.79 30.98 41.20
C ILE A 14 39.61 29.67 41.17
N PHE A 15 39.72 28.96 42.28
CA PHE A 15 40.46 27.71 42.35
C PHE A 15 39.69 26.53 41.71
N ILE A 16 38.35 26.52 41.78
CA ILE A 16 37.51 25.56 41.10
C ILE A 16 37.48 25.78 39.57
N PHE A 17 37.58 27.04 39.11
CA PHE A 17 37.62 27.36 37.66
C PHE A 17 39.00 27.05 37.03
N LEU A 18 40.06 26.99 37.81
CA LEU A 18 41.41 26.68 37.29
C LEU A 18 41.69 25.18 37.23
N VAL A 19 40.91 24.30 37.91
CA VAL A 19 40.99 22.84 37.83
C VAL A 19 40.14 22.29 36.71
N LEU A 20 39.17 23.03 36.23
CA LEU A 20 38.31 22.59 35.08
C LEU A 20 38.87 23.00 33.70
N GLY A 21 40.03 23.63 33.64
CA GLY A 21 40.61 24.16 32.42
C GLY A 21 41.68 23.26 31.73
N GLN A 22 41.94 22.07 32.23
CA GLN A 22 42.80 21.11 31.58
C GLN A 22 42.01 19.85 31.17
N SER A 23 41.10 20.02 30.26
CA SER A 23 40.72 18.89 29.38
C SER A 23 41.96 18.61 28.53
N VAL A 24 42.85 17.81 29.04
CA VAL A 24 43.87 17.12 28.24
C VAL A 24 43.05 16.37 27.20
N LEU A 25 43.10 16.79 25.92
CA LEU A 25 42.59 16.02 24.79
C LEU A 25 43.43 14.73 24.73
N TYR A 26 43.15 13.76 25.60
CA TYR A 26 43.58 12.41 25.38
C TYR A 26 42.76 11.91 24.21
N ALA A 27 43.44 11.56 23.13
CA ALA A 27 42.83 10.79 22.08
C ALA A 27 42.28 9.52 22.73
N GLU A 28 40.93 9.43 22.79
CA GLU A 28 40.27 8.30 23.45
C GLU A 28 40.64 6.99 22.73
N LYS A 29 41.10 6.01 23.48
CA LYS A 29 41.48 4.71 22.91
C LYS A 29 40.24 3.86 22.69
N ILE A 30 40.11 3.25 21.53
CA ILE A 30 39.01 2.31 21.24
C ILE A 30 39.29 1.02 22.06
N THR A 31 38.44 0.72 23.01
CA THR A 31 38.51 -0.48 23.84
C THR A 31 37.65 -1.62 23.33
N ASP A 32 36.59 -1.30 22.58
CA ASP A 32 35.68 -2.27 21.99
C ASP A 32 35.02 -1.71 20.72
N ILE A 33 34.73 -2.59 19.76
CA ILE A 33 33.95 -2.27 18.56
C ILE A 33 32.81 -3.28 18.45
N SER A 34 31.60 -2.82 18.41
CA SER A 34 30.41 -3.68 18.26
C SER A 34 29.51 -3.21 17.12
N ILE A 35 28.86 -4.15 16.47
CA ILE A 35 27.83 -3.89 15.46
C ILE A 35 26.48 -4.23 16.06
N GLN A 36 25.57 -3.28 16.04
CA GLN A 36 24.17 -3.46 16.46
C GLN A 36 23.25 -3.24 15.27
N TYR A 37 22.17 -4.00 15.22
CA TYR A 37 21.22 -3.91 14.13
C TYR A 37 19.99 -3.08 14.53
N ALA A 38 19.70 -2.09 13.71
CA ALA A 38 18.45 -1.31 13.80
C ALA A 38 17.36 -1.98 12.95
N GLY A 39 16.89 -3.14 13.38
CA GLY A 39 15.89 -3.96 12.70
C GLY A 39 16.34 -5.41 12.51
N ALA A 40 15.60 -6.19 11.71
CA ALA A 40 15.95 -7.57 11.41
C ALA A 40 17.21 -7.63 10.53
N PRO A 41 18.29 -8.35 10.96
CA PRO A 41 19.51 -8.45 10.18
C PRO A 41 19.28 -9.30 8.93
N THR A 42 19.71 -8.80 7.78
CA THR A 42 19.75 -9.53 6.51
C THR A 42 21.16 -9.88 6.07
N VAL A 43 22.16 -9.36 6.78
CA VAL A 43 23.60 -9.56 6.54
C VAL A 43 24.27 -9.93 7.85
N ASP A 44 25.19 -10.89 7.80
CA ASP A 44 25.96 -11.33 8.96
C ASP A 44 26.94 -10.26 9.44
N GLU A 45 27.19 -10.19 10.75
CA GLU A 45 28.13 -9.28 11.39
C GLU A 45 29.56 -9.43 10.81
N ALA A 46 29.98 -10.66 10.49
CA ALA A 46 31.26 -10.92 9.89
C ALA A 46 31.45 -10.19 8.55
N ALA A 47 30.42 -10.17 7.69
CA ALA A 47 30.48 -9.47 6.41
C ALA A 47 30.59 -7.95 6.58
N LEU A 48 29.88 -7.37 7.57
CA LEU A 48 29.95 -5.95 7.89
C LEU A 48 31.29 -5.56 8.50
N SER A 49 31.84 -6.42 9.40
CA SER A 49 33.10 -6.19 10.05
C SER A 49 34.27 -6.08 9.06
N THR A 50 34.22 -6.75 7.92
CA THR A 50 35.26 -6.65 6.86
C THR A 50 35.34 -5.24 6.25
N GLN A 51 34.29 -4.43 6.37
CA GLN A 51 34.21 -3.05 5.85
C GLN A 51 34.75 -2.03 6.86
N ILE A 52 34.92 -2.41 8.14
CA ILE A 52 35.38 -1.56 9.23
C ILE A 52 36.88 -1.73 9.39
N ARG A 53 37.64 -0.64 9.22
CA ARG A 53 39.09 -0.60 9.34
C ARG A 53 39.57 -0.11 10.71
N SER A 54 38.69 0.53 11.48
CA SER A 54 38.97 0.87 12.87
C SER A 54 39.27 -0.39 13.67
N LYS A 55 40.19 -0.33 14.61
CA LYS A 55 40.65 -1.49 15.40
C LYS A 55 40.63 -1.18 16.89
N VAL A 56 40.30 -2.18 17.67
CA VAL A 56 40.47 -2.14 19.12
C VAL A 56 41.91 -1.89 19.42
N GLY A 57 42.23 -1.00 20.37
CA GLY A 57 43.56 -0.59 20.76
C GLY A 57 44.13 0.62 20.02
N SER A 58 43.51 1.08 18.94
CA SER A 58 43.83 2.33 18.24
C SER A 58 43.16 3.54 18.88
N GLU A 59 43.70 4.73 18.61
CA GLU A 59 43.05 5.98 18.96
C GLU A 59 41.76 6.19 18.13
N LEU A 60 40.73 6.76 18.78
CA LEU A 60 39.50 7.14 18.10
C LEU A 60 39.78 8.32 17.15
N ASP A 61 39.69 8.06 15.87
CA ASP A 61 39.92 9.01 14.78
C ASP A 61 38.65 9.19 13.98
N ALA A 62 38.05 10.38 14.07
CA ALA A 62 36.82 10.70 13.39
C ALA A 62 36.89 10.50 11.85
N MET A 63 38.08 10.76 11.24
CA MET A 63 38.24 10.56 9.80
C MET A 63 38.29 9.07 9.43
N LYS A 64 38.82 8.21 10.29
CA LYS A 64 38.77 6.76 10.08
C LYS A 64 37.37 6.22 10.23
N VAL A 65 36.62 6.67 11.25
CA VAL A 65 35.21 6.30 11.45
C VAL A 65 34.35 6.75 10.26
N GLU A 66 34.54 7.99 9.77
CA GLU A 66 33.85 8.47 8.56
C GLU A 66 34.15 7.59 7.33
N LYS A 67 35.40 7.15 7.19
CA LYS A 67 35.81 6.26 6.12
C LYS A 67 35.17 4.87 6.24
N ASP A 68 35.03 4.36 7.46
CA ASP A 68 34.37 3.09 7.73
C ASP A 68 32.87 3.20 7.41
N ILE A 69 32.22 4.30 7.76
CA ILE A 69 30.81 4.58 7.34
C ILE A 69 30.70 4.58 5.81
N LYS A 70 31.60 5.28 5.10
CA LYS A 70 31.62 5.29 3.63
C LYS A 70 31.84 3.90 3.03
N ASN A 71 32.71 3.10 3.61
CA ASN A 71 32.97 1.72 3.17
C ASN A 71 31.69 0.87 3.32
N LEU A 72 31.00 0.97 4.47
CA LEU A 72 29.75 0.28 4.73
C LEU A 72 28.67 0.66 3.69
N TYR A 73 28.47 1.95 3.41
CA TYR A 73 27.54 2.37 2.35
C TYR A 73 27.97 1.88 0.97
N SER A 74 29.24 1.96 0.64
CA SER A 74 29.78 1.55 -0.66
C SER A 74 29.70 0.05 -0.90
N SER A 75 29.67 -0.76 0.18
CA SER A 75 29.47 -2.21 0.08
C SER A 75 28.08 -2.60 -0.44
N GLY A 76 27.08 -1.68 -0.37
CA GLY A 76 25.70 -1.96 -0.71
C GLY A 76 24.95 -2.85 0.29
N LEU A 77 25.60 -3.24 1.40
CA LEU A 77 25.04 -4.15 2.41
C LEU A 77 24.11 -3.43 3.40
N VAL A 78 24.24 -2.11 3.51
CA VAL A 78 23.49 -1.30 4.48
C VAL A 78 22.76 -0.14 3.79
N ASP A 79 21.62 0.28 4.35
CA ASP A 79 20.90 1.48 3.94
C ASP A 79 20.95 2.59 4.99
N ASN A 80 21.34 2.27 6.23
CA ASN A 80 21.61 3.28 7.24
C ASN A 80 22.73 2.83 8.19
N VAL A 81 23.60 3.77 8.55
CA VAL A 81 24.66 3.57 9.53
C VAL A 81 24.70 4.79 10.46
N ARG A 82 24.67 4.53 11.76
CA ARG A 82 24.96 5.52 12.80
C ARG A 82 26.10 4.98 13.67
N VAL A 83 27.02 5.84 14.06
CA VAL A 83 28.08 5.48 14.99
C VAL A 83 27.83 6.18 16.32
N LEU A 84 27.82 5.40 17.38
CA LEU A 84 27.69 5.86 18.75
C LEU A 84 28.98 5.55 19.47
N THR A 85 29.37 6.38 20.43
CA THR A 85 30.47 6.15 21.32
C THR A 85 29.98 6.11 22.76
N GLU A 86 30.40 5.11 23.51
CA GLU A 86 30.08 4.97 24.92
C GLU A 86 31.38 4.88 25.74
N PRO A 87 31.46 5.56 26.89
CA PRO A 87 32.60 5.37 27.81
C PRO A 87 32.72 3.90 28.19
N ASN A 88 33.98 3.39 28.16
CA ASN A 88 34.29 2.04 28.56
C ASN A 88 35.64 2.04 29.34
N GLU A 89 35.93 1.01 30.12
CA GLU A 89 37.15 0.93 30.94
C GLU A 89 38.39 1.17 30.10
N GLY A 90 39.10 2.26 30.39
CA GLY A 90 40.34 2.65 29.70
C GLY A 90 40.19 3.31 28.34
N GLY A 91 38.96 3.73 27.95
CA GLY A 91 38.70 4.44 26.69
C GLY A 91 37.22 4.44 26.30
N VAL A 92 36.92 4.17 25.03
CA VAL A 92 35.58 4.17 24.47
C VAL A 92 35.26 2.89 23.72
N ARG A 93 34.00 2.48 23.81
CA ARG A 93 33.37 1.53 22.91
C ARG A 93 32.80 2.28 21.73
N VAL A 94 33.07 1.80 20.52
CA VAL A 94 32.47 2.31 19.26
C VAL A 94 31.40 1.34 18.80
N ILE A 95 30.16 1.83 18.66
CA ILE A 95 29.01 1.03 18.28
C ILE A 95 28.56 1.47 16.89
N PHE A 96 28.66 0.58 15.91
CA PHE A 96 28.06 0.78 14.59
C PHE A 96 26.62 0.27 14.61
N LEU A 97 25.65 1.19 14.77
CA LEU A 97 24.23 0.88 14.65
C LEU A 97 23.87 0.87 13.16
N VAL A 98 23.67 -0.31 12.60
CA VAL A 98 23.44 -0.51 11.17
C VAL A 98 22.04 -1.00 10.88
N ARG A 99 21.43 -0.46 9.82
CA ARG A 99 20.26 -1.06 9.18
C ARG A 99 20.72 -1.68 7.88
N THR A 100 20.63 -3.01 7.78
CA THR A 100 21.03 -3.75 6.59
C THR A 100 19.98 -3.55 5.49
N ARG A 101 20.43 -3.55 4.24
CA ARG A 101 19.52 -3.46 3.09
C ARG A 101 18.68 -4.73 3.02
N ALA A 102 17.38 -4.55 3.00
CA ALA A 102 16.46 -5.66 2.88
C ALA A 102 16.27 -6.00 1.39
N ILE A 103 16.65 -7.22 0.99
CA ILE A 103 16.40 -7.77 -0.34
C ILE A 103 15.31 -8.82 -0.21
N LEU A 104 14.30 -8.74 -1.04
CA LEU A 104 13.16 -9.63 -1.00
C LEU A 104 13.54 -11.02 -1.54
N GLY A 105 13.46 -12.04 -0.70
CA GLY A 105 13.70 -13.43 -1.06
C GLY A 105 12.40 -14.22 -1.24
N GLU A 106 11.38 -13.88 -0.44
CA GLU A 106 10.13 -14.61 -0.41
C GLU A 106 8.97 -13.72 0.02
N VAL A 107 7.80 -13.92 -0.62
CA VAL A 107 6.53 -13.35 -0.18
C VAL A 107 5.58 -14.51 0.14
N SER A 108 5.05 -14.52 1.35
CA SER A 108 4.09 -15.51 1.84
C SER A 108 2.82 -14.85 2.38
N PHE A 109 1.74 -15.61 2.42
CA PHE A 109 0.43 -15.15 2.88
C PHE A 109 -0.15 -16.16 3.87
N ILE A 110 -0.79 -15.66 4.93
CA ILE A 110 -1.45 -16.46 5.97
C ILE A 110 -2.87 -15.94 6.15
N GLY A 111 -3.85 -16.83 6.24
CA GLY A 111 -5.26 -16.48 6.48
C GLY A 111 -6.05 -16.13 5.20
N ASN A 112 -5.43 -16.22 4.02
CA ASN A 112 -6.06 -15.91 2.74
C ASN A 112 -6.89 -17.07 2.17
N SER A 113 -8.08 -16.76 1.65
CA SER A 113 -8.88 -17.66 0.80
C SER A 113 -8.70 -17.36 -0.70
N LEU A 114 -8.22 -16.17 -1.04
CA LEU A 114 -7.91 -15.82 -2.43
C LEU A 114 -6.62 -16.51 -2.89
N ALA A 115 -6.52 -16.79 -4.19
CA ALA A 115 -5.37 -17.46 -4.77
C ALA A 115 -4.06 -16.66 -4.55
N THR A 116 -3.06 -17.32 -3.98
CA THR A 116 -1.75 -16.73 -3.64
C THR A 116 -1.08 -16.02 -4.82
N ASN A 117 -1.17 -16.58 -6.04
CA ASN A 117 -0.61 -15.96 -7.24
C ASN A 117 -1.25 -14.61 -7.57
N LYS A 118 -2.54 -14.44 -7.27
CA LYS A 118 -3.23 -13.19 -7.45
C LYS A 118 -2.78 -12.17 -6.41
N LEU A 119 -2.68 -12.59 -5.13
CA LEU A 119 -2.19 -11.73 -4.06
C LEU A 119 -0.77 -11.26 -4.35
N ARG A 120 0.12 -12.17 -4.78
CA ARG A 120 1.50 -11.82 -5.11
C ARG A 120 1.61 -10.77 -6.22
N LYS A 121 0.78 -10.86 -7.26
CA LYS A 121 0.75 -9.83 -8.31
C LYS A 121 0.30 -8.47 -7.79
N GLU A 122 -0.65 -8.47 -6.87
CA GLU A 122 -1.19 -7.22 -6.30
C GLU A 122 -0.21 -6.52 -5.35
N THR A 123 0.74 -7.24 -4.75
CA THR A 123 1.77 -6.61 -3.91
C THR A 123 2.76 -5.77 -4.69
N GLU A 124 2.93 -6.01 -6.01
CA GLU A 124 3.96 -5.38 -6.85
C GLU A 124 5.39 -5.54 -6.31
N LEU A 125 5.60 -6.52 -5.42
CA LEU A 125 6.91 -6.83 -4.84
C LEU A 125 7.64 -7.83 -5.71
N GLU A 126 8.88 -7.52 -6.11
CA GLU A 126 9.71 -8.36 -6.95
C GLU A 126 10.77 -9.10 -6.14
N ILE A 127 10.89 -10.42 -6.34
CA ILE A 127 11.90 -11.25 -5.69
C ILE A 127 13.29 -10.86 -6.22
N GLY A 128 14.21 -10.60 -5.30
CA GLY A 128 15.57 -10.16 -5.62
C GLY A 128 15.78 -8.64 -5.57
N GLU A 129 14.70 -7.87 -5.51
CA GLU A 129 14.76 -6.41 -5.39
C GLU A 129 14.82 -5.96 -3.94
N ALA A 130 15.38 -4.76 -3.74
CA ALA A 130 15.36 -4.09 -2.44
C ALA A 130 13.96 -3.55 -2.15
N PHE A 131 13.54 -3.62 -0.90
CA PHE A 131 12.27 -3.06 -0.44
C PHE A 131 12.46 -2.23 0.84
N ASP A 132 11.51 -1.37 1.10
CA ASP A 132 11.42 -0.54 2.29
C ASP A 132 9.99 -0.57 2.89
N ASP A 133 9.80 0.10 4.01
CA ASP A 133 8.49 0.17 4.69
C ASP A 133 7.42 0.82 3.81
N THR A 134 7.80 1.75 2.91
CA THR A 134 6.85 2.43 2.01
C THR A 134 6.29 1.46 0.97
N LEU A 135 7.15 0.63 0.37
CA LEU A 135 6.73 -0.42 -0.57
C LEU A 135 5.85 -1.47 0.11
N LEU A 136 6.19 -1.88 1.34
CA LEU A 136 5.37 -2.84 2.10
C LEU A 136 4.00 -2.28 2.46
N GLU A 137 3.94 -1.01 2.86
CA GLU A 137 2.67 -0.35 3.15
C GLU A 137 1.81 -0.19 1.89
N THR A 138 2.41 0.15 0.75
CA THR A 138 1.73 0.19 -0.55
C THR A 138 1.16 -1.18 -0.91
N ALA A 139 1.96 -2.24 -0.78
CA ALA A 139 1.52 -3.61 -1.01
C ALA A 139 0.35 -4.01 -0.10
N ARG A 140 0.40 -3.62 1.18
CA ARG A 140 -0.69 -3.85 2.14
C ARG A 140 -1.99 -3.16 1.70
N VAL A 141 -1.91 -1.88 1.31
CA VAL A 141 -3.07 -1.10 0.84
C VAL A 141 -3.65 -1.69 -0.44
N ASN A 142 -2.81 -2.10 -1.39
CA ASN A 142 -3.24 -2.74 -2.63
C ASN A 142 -3.98 -4.06 -2.35
N LEU A 143 -3.45 -4.88 -1.44
CA LEU A 143 -4.10 -6.11 -1.00
C LEU A 143 -5.47 -5.84 -0.35
N GLU A 144 -5.57 -4.85 0.55
CA GLU A 144 -6.86 -4.48 1.15
C GLU A 144 -7.87 -4.02 0.08
N ALA A 145 -7.43 -3.22 -0.88
CA ALA A 145 -8.27 -2.77 -2.00
C ALA A 145 -8.77 -3.96 -2.82
N LEU A 146 -7.89 -4.94 -3.11
CA LEU A 146 -8.26 -6.17 -3.81
C LEU A 146 -9.33 -6.95 -3.05
N TYR A 147 -9.18 -7.14 -1.74
CA TYR A 147 -10.16 -7.86 -0.92
C TYR A 147 -11.51 -7.13 -0.88
N LYS A 148 -11.50 -5.80 -0.68
CA LYS A 148 -12.71 -4.96 -0.72
C LYS A 148 -13.40 -5.06 -2.08
N LYS A 149 -12.63 -5.02 -3.18
CA LYS A 149 -13.14 -5.22 -4.54
C LYS A 149 -13.79 -6.59 -4.71
N LYS A 150 -13.31 -7.64 -4.03
CA LYS A 150 -13.87 -8.98 -4.06
C LYS A 150 -15.05 -9.19 -3.10
N GLY A 151 -15.48 -8.15 -2.42
CA GLY A 151 -16.65 -8.16 -1.55
C GLY A 151 -16.36 -8.58 -0.11
N PHE A 152 -15.12 -8.48 0.34
CA PHE A 152 -14.79 -8.66 1.74
C PHE A 152 -14.91 -7.31 2.46
N SER A 153 -15.77 -7.24 3.47
CA SER A 153 -15.87 -6.07 4.35
C SER A 153 -15.01 -6.29 5.60
N ASN A 154 -14.48 -5.17 6.13
CA ASN A 154 -13.66 -5.18 7.35
C ASN A 154 -12.38 -6.04 7.25
N VAL A 155 -11.81 -6.18 6.06
CA VAL A 155 -10.53 -6.86 5.88
C VAL A 155 -9.42 -6.09 6.61
N GLY A 156 -8.62 -6.83 7.39
CA GLY A 156 -7.43 -6.33 8.07
C GLY A 156 -6.19 -7.05 7.53
N ILE A 157 -5.17 -6.31 7.11
CA ILE A 157 -3.92 -6.89 6.63
C ILE A 157 -2.76 -6.28 7.40
N THR A 158 -1.90 -7.15 7.92
CA THR A 158 -0.64 -6.78 8.53
C THR A 158 0.49 -7.54 7.85
N TYR A 159 1.74 -7.08 8.04
CA TYR A 159 2.88 -7.81 7.53
C TYR A 159 3.98 -7.96 8.57
N LYS A 160 4.81 -9.00 8.40
CA LYS A 160 6.00 -9.27 9.20
C LYS A 160 7.19 -9.49 8.28
N VAL A 161 8.33 -8.89 8.62
CA VAL A 161 9.58 -9.09 7.93
C VAL A 161 10.46 -9.99 8.80
N GLY A 162 11.03 -11.02 8.20
CA GLY A 162 11.95 -11.94 8.85
C GLY A 162 13.03 -12.41 7.89
N GLY A 163 13.99 -13.20 8.36
CA GLY A 163 14.98 -13.84 7.49
C GLY A 163 14.33 -14.88 6.58
N ALA A 164 14.75 -14.93 5.30
CA ALA A 164 14.41 -16.01 4.39
C ALA A 164 15.35 -17.22 4.64
N GLU A 165 15.06 -18.36 4.04
CA GLU A 165 15.95 -19.54 4.10
C GLU A 165 17.32 -19.25 3.47
N ARG A 166 17.34 -18.39 2.45
CA ARG A 166 18.57 -17.95 1.81
C ARG A 166 19.21 -16.81 2.62
N PRO A 167 20.46 -16.96 3.11
CA PRO A 167 21.17 -15.89 3.82
C PRO A 167 21.23 -14.60 3.00
N GLY A 168 21.07 -13.45 3.66
CA GLY A 168 21.08 -12.14 3.02
C GLY A 168 19.76 -11.73 2.36
N PHE A 169 18.72 -12.57 2.42
CA PHE A 169 17.39 -12.28 1.91
C PHE A 169 16.36 -12.23 3.02
N SER A 170 15.33 -11.43 2.80
CA SER A 170 14.19 -11.29 3.72
C SER A 170 12.97 -12.02 3.20
N ARG A 171 12.18 -12.55 4.13
CA ARG A 171 10.81 -13.05 3.89
C ARG A 171 9.82 -12.00 4.37
N VAL A 172 8.89 -11.62 3.52
CA VAL A 172 7.73 -10.82 3.89
C VAL A 172 6.51 -11.74 3.98
N THR A 173 5.87 -11.76 5.14
CA THR A 173 4.65 -12.54 5.39
C THR A 173 3.49 -11.59 5.65
N PHE A 174 2.53 -11.56 4.73
CA PHE A 174 1.27 -10.87 4.93
C PHE A 174 0.30 -11.76 5.70
N VAL A 175 -0.22 -11.24 6.80
CA VAL A 175 -1.25 -11.90 7.63
C VAL A 175 -2.57 -11.22 7.33
N VAL A 176 -3.51 -11.99 6.79
CA VAL A 176 -4.80 -11.51 6.31
C VAL A 176 -5.89 -11.97 7.27
N ASP A 177 -6.64 -11.02 7.79
CA ASP A 177 -7.95 -11.23 8.39
C ASP A 177 -8.99 -10.78 7.35
N GLU A 178 -9.62 -11.74 6.68
CA GLU A 178 -10.52 -11.45 5.56
C GLU A 178 -11.81 -10.75 5.96
N GLY A 179 -12.15 -10.79 7.24
CA GLY A 179 -13.43 -10.26 7.74
C GLY A 179 -14.63 -11.01 7.17
N VAL A 180 -15.66 -10.29 6.73
CA VAL A 180 -16.92 -10.88 6.25
C VAL A 180 -17.02 -10.78 4.72
N LEU A 181 -17.32 -11.91 4.07
CA LEU A 181 -17.62 -11.93 2.64
C LEU A 181 -19.09 -11.53 2.40
N GLU A 182 -19.31 -10.38 1.80
CA GLU A 182 -20.63 -9.88 1.44
C GLU A 182 -21.21 -10.67 0.26
N ARG A 183 -22.21 -11.48 0.52
CA ARG A 183 -22.91 -12.29 -0.51
C ARG A 183 -24.20 -11.63 -0.89
N LEU A 184 -24.49 -11.57 -2.19
CA LEU A 184 -25.73 -11.03 -2.69
C LEU A 184 -26.93 -11.93 -2.31
N ASN A 185 -27.94 -11.34 -1.68
CA ASN A 185 -29.25 -11.92 -1.46
C ASN A 185 -30.16 -11.68 -2.66
N LYS A 186 -30.45 -10.41 -2.95
CA LYS A 186 -31.26 -9.99 -4.11
C LYS A 186 -30.89 -8.58 -4.56
N VAL A 187 -31.33 -8.23 -5.78
CA VAL A 187 -31.29 -6.88 -6.32
C VAL A 187 -32.69 -6.30 -6.33
N LYS A 188 -32.84 -5.07 -5.92
CA LYS A 188 -34.05 -4.26 -5.97
C LYS A 188 -33.79 -3.02 -6.81
N PHE A 189 -34.75 -2.59 -7.58
CA PHE A 189 -34.67 -1.35 -8.35
C PHE A 189 -35.74 -0.37 -7.87
N PHE A 190 -35.40 0.92 -7.89
CA PHE A 190 -36.31 2.00 -7.57
C PHE A 190 -36.22 3.12 -8.64
N GLY A 191 -37.35 3.67 -9.04
CA GLY A 191 -37.40 4.71 -10.07
C GLY A 191 -37.41 4.18 -11.51
N ASN A 192 -37.50 2.86 -11.71
CA ASN A 192 -37.55 2.17 -12.99
C ASN A 192 -39.03 1.95 -13.42
N GLU A 193 -39.78 3.03 -13.63
CA GLU A 193 -41.22 2.96 -13.96
C GLU A 193 -41.48 2.37 -15.33
N SER A 194 -40.61 2.60 -16.29
CA SER A 194 -40.77 2.20 -17.69
C SER A 194 -40.19 0.80 -17.99
N ILE A 195 -39.18 0.35 -17.26
CA ILE A 195 -38.50 -0.92 -17.52
C ILE A 195 -38.56 -1.79 -16.26
N SER A 196 -39.04 -3.03 -16.42
CA SER A 196 -39.24 -3.93 -15.28
C SER A 196 -37.92 -4.42 -14.66
N ASP A 197 -37.91 -4.71 -13.35
CA ASP A 197 -36.81 -5.31 -12.59
C ASP A 197 -36.24 -6.56 -13.26
N ARG A 198 -37.12 -7.36 -13.86
CA ARG A 198 -36.70 -8.60 -14.55
C ARG A 198 -35.79 -8.33 -15.73
N VAL A 199 -36.10 -7.28 -16.51
CA VAL A 199 -35.30 -6.87 -17.68
C VAL A 199 -33.96 -6.32 -17.20
N LEU A 200 -33.98 -5.39 -16.23
CA LEU A 200 -32.78 -4.77 -15.68
C LEU A 200 -31.87 -5.81 -15.03
N SER A 201 -32.43 -6.71 -14.21
CA SER A 201 -31.64 -7.84 -13.65
C SER A 201 -31.05 -8.73 -14.73
N GLY A 202 -31.67 -8.81 -15.91
CA GLY A 202 -31.16 -9.52 -17.07
C GLY A 202 -29.85 -8.95 -17.60
N GLN A 203 -29.68 -7.62 -17.52
CA GLN A 203 -28.48 -6.89 -17.97
C GLN A 203 -27.30 -7.05 -17.02
N MET A 204 -27.55 -7.41 -15.77
CA MET A 204 -26.51 -7.52 -14.74
C MET A 204 -25.76 -8.86 -14.83
N HIS A 205 -24.47 -8.82 -14.51
CA HIS A 205 -23.63 -10.01 -14.28
C HIS A 205 -23.59 -10.41 -12.79
N VAL A 206 -23.67 -9.44 -11.88
CA VAL A 206 -23.78 -9.70 -10.45
C VAL A 206 -25.16 -10.30 -10.19
N LYS A 207 -25.21 -11.57 -9.81
CA LYS A 207 -26.47 -12.31 -9.58
C LYS A 207 -26.44 -13.03 -8.24
N ALA A 208 -27.59 -13.07 -7.59
CA ALA A 208 -27.75 -13.89 -6.40
C ALA A 208 -27.42 -15.36 -6.69
N SER A 209 -26.68 -15.98 -5.79
CA SER A 209 -26.33 -17.38 -5.91
C SER A 209 -27.59 -18.23 -5.78
N ARG A 210 -27.94 -18.96 -6.85
CA ARG A 210 -29.03 -19.93 -6.81
C ARG A 210 -28.57 -21.22 -6.13
N ALA A 211 -29.46 -21.86 -5.37
CA ALA A 211 -29.15 -23.04 -4.55
C ALA A 211 -28.50 -24.20 -5.29
N TYR A 212 -28.72 -24.33 -6.61
CA TYR A 212 -28.15 -25.41 -7.42
C TYR A 212 -26.75 -25.10 -8.00
N ASN A 213 -26.24 -23.88 -7.83
CA ASN A 213 -24.95 -23.49 -8.39
C ASN A 213 -23.85 -23.54 -7.33
N VAL A 214 -23.46 -24.78 -6.98
CA VAL A 214 -22.52 -25.09 -5.88
C VAL A 214 -21.15 -24.42 -6.09
N PHE A 215 -20.72 -24.23 -7.34
CA PHE A 215 -19.43 -23.63 -7.70
C PHE A 215 -19.39 -22.10 -7.52
N LYS A 216 -20.53 -21.43 -7.43
CA LYS A 216 -20.61 -19.97 -7.21
C LYS A 216 -21.05 -19.58 -5.80
N LYS A 217 -21.22 -20.56 -4.92
CA LYS A 217 -21.82 -20.35 -3.59
C LYS A 217 -21.00 -19.42 -2.67
N ASN A 218 -19.70 -19.27 -2.92
CA ASN A 218 -18.77 -18.49 -2.10
C ASN A 218 -18.26 -17.22 -2.80
N ARG A 219 -19.00 -16.67 -3.75
CA ARG A 219 -18.60 -15.42 -4.42
C ARG A 219 -19.22 -14.23 -3.73
N GLY A 220 -18.38 -13.29 -3.32
CA GLY A 220 -18.79 -11.97 -2.83
C GLY A 220 -19.27 -11.06 -3.97
N ILE A 221 -19.80 -9.91 -3.61
CA ILE A 221 -20.19 -8.85 -4.54
C ILE A 221 -18.91 -8.17 -5.03
N ASP A 222 -18.47 -8.49 -6.25
CA ASP A 222 -17.31 -7.84 -6.88
C ASP A 222 -17.70 -6.41 -7.28
N SER A 223 -17.02 -5.42 -6.69
CA SER A 223 -17.33 -4.00 -6.92
C SER A 223 -17.11 -3.58 -8.37
N THR A 224 -16.09 -4.14 -9.06
CA THR A 224 -15.85 -3.83 -10.48
C THR A 224 -16.98 -4.36 -11.37
N GLU A 225 -17.42 -5.61 -11.14
CA GLU A 225 -18.54 -6.16 -11.88
C GLU A 225 -19.84 -5.36 -11.64
N LEU A 226 -20.02 -4.85 -10.42
CA LEU A 226 -21.17 -4.02 -10.09
C LEU A 226 -21.10 -2.66 -10.79
N GLU A 227 -19.95 -2.02 -10.88
CA GLU A 227 -19.75 -0.79 -11.64
C GLU A 227 -20.03 -1.00 -13.14
N GLU A 228 -19.56 -2.11 -13.71
CA GLU A 228 -19.87 -2.49 -15.09
C GLU A 228 -21.36 -2.76 -15.29
N ASP A 229 -22.02 -3.35 -14.32
CA ASP A 229 -23.49 -3.58 -14.37
C ASP A 229 -24.25 -2.28 -14.38
N VAL A 230 -23.82 -1.26 -13.62
CA VAL A 230 -24.41 0.09 -13.65
C VAL A 230 -24.31 0.68 -15.06
N VAL A 231 -23.13 0.59 -15.70
CA VAL A 231 -22.92 1.06 -17.07
C VAL A 231 -23.87 0.33 -18.05
N ARG A 232 -24.02 -1.00 -17.93
CA ARG A 232 -24.91 -1.79 -18.81
C ARG A 232 -26.39 -1.41 -18.65
N ILE A 233 -26.81 -1.14 -17.41
CA ILE A 233 -28.18 -0.65 -17.13
C ILE A 233 -28.40 0.69 -17.82
N GLU A 234 -27.49 1.63 -17.67
CA GLU A 234 -27.59 2.95 -18.32
C GLU A 234 -27.53 2.86 -19.84
N GLU A 235 -26.71 1.98 -20.40
CA GLU A 235 -26.66 1.68 -21.84
C GLU A 235 -27.97 1.10 -22.35
N TYR A 236 -28.54 0.16 -21.59
CA TYR A 236 -29.85 -0.40 -21.94
C TYR A 236 -30.93 0.68 -22.00
N TYR A 237 -30.99 1.58 -21.01
CA TYR A 237 -31.91 2.71 -21.02
C TYR A 237 -31.69 3.64 -22.22
N ARG A 238 -30.42 3.94 -22.55
CA ARG A 238 -30.09 4.76 -23.74
C ARG A 238 -30.62 4.15 -25.03
N ASN A 239 -30.45 2.83 -25.16
CA ASN A 239 -30.94 2.10 -26.34
C ASN A 239 -32.45 2.07 -26.45
N GLU A 240 -33.17 2.21 -25.32
CA GLU A 240 -34.64 2.34 -25.27
C GLU A 240 -35.12 3.81 -25.41
N GLY A 241 -34.21 4.76 -25.65
CA GLY A 241 -34.46 6.17 -25.87
C GLY A 241 -34.42 7.06 -24.64
N TYR A 242 -34.06 6.52 -23.49
CA TYR A 242 -33.88 7.29 -22.26
C TYR A 242 -32.46 7.80 -22.16
N ILE A 243 -32.05 8.72 -23.04
CA ILE A 243 -30.67 9.19 -23.20
C ILE A 243 -30.12 9.87 -21.94
N ASN A 244 -30.96 10.37 -21.05
CA ASN A 244 -30.59 11.01 -19.79
C ASN A 244 -30.72 10.09 -18.57
N ALA A 245 -31.06 8.81 -18.79
CA ALA A 245 -31.17 7.86 -17.70
C ALA A 245 -29.81 7.70 -16.96
N ARG A 246 -29.92 7.66 -15.64
CA ARG A 246 -28.72 7.49 -14.75
C ARG A 246 -29.08 6.64 -13.55
N VAL A 247 -28.16 5.80 -13.15
CA VAL A 247 -28.16 5.22 -11.82
C VAL A 247 -27.64 6.28 -10.86
N THR A 248 -28.50 6.72 -9.96
CA THR A 248 -28.17 7.81 -9.02
C THR A 248 -27.47 7.31 -7.77
N GLU A 249 -27.76 6.09 -7.35
CA GLU A 249 -27.20 5.50 -6.14
C GLU A 249 -27.29 3.97 -6.19
N VAL A 250 -26.29 3.29 -5.60
CA VAL A 250 -26.31 1.85 -5.33
C VAL A 250 -26.07 1.65 -3.84
N VAL A 251 -27.11 1.23 -3.12
CA VAL A 251 -27.06 1.00 -1.66
C VAL A 251 -26.91 -0.48 -1.36
N ARG A 252 -26.10 -0.81 -0.37
CA ARG A 252 -25.94 -2.16 0.19
C ARG A 252 -26.69 -2.25 1.50
N GLU A 253 -27.81 -2.96 1.52
CA GLU A 253 -28.64 -3.15 2.71
C GLU A 253 -28.35 -4.52 3.36
N PRO A 254 -28.02 -4.58 4.66
CA PRO A 254 -27.85 -5.85 5.35
C PRO A 254 -29.14 -6.70 5.29
N ALA A 255 -29.00 -7.98 4.96
CA ALA A 255 -30.08 -8.95 4.86
C ALA A 255 -29.67 -10.29 5.51
N GLY A 256 -29.56 -10.30 6.83
CA GLY A 256 -29.03 -11.42 7.62
C GLY A 256 -27.54 -11.60 7.39
N ASP A 257 -27.13 -12.76 6.89
CA ASP A 257 -25.74 -13.09 6.52
C ASP A 257 -25.37 -12.67 5.08
N LYS A 258 -26.28 -11.93 4.42
CA LYS A 258 -26.14 -11.46 3.04
C LYS A 258 -26.45 -9.98 2.93
N VAL A 259 -26.38 -9.47 1.70
CA VAL A 259 -26.62 -8.08 1.35
C VAL A 259 -27.64 -7.99 0.22
N ASP A 260 -28.66 -7.14 0.36
CA ASP A 260 -29.50 -6.70 -0.73
C ASP A 260 -28.82 -5.53 -1.44
N LEU A 261 -28.78 -5.54 -2.77
CA LEU A 261 -28.40 -4.38 -3.57
C LEU A 261 -29.67 -3.60 -3.93
N VAL A 262 -29.68 -2.32 -3.62
CA VAL A 262 -30.76 -1.39 -3.97
C VAL A 262 -30.19 -0.40 -4.97
N ILE A 263 -30.73 -0.40 -6.19
CA ILE A 263 -30.27 0.44 -7.30
C ILE A 263 -31.34 1.49 -7.57
N HIS A 264 -30.99 2.75 -7.32
CA HIS A 264 -31.85 3.88 -7.59
C HIS A 264 -31.58 4.43 -9.00
N ILE A 265 -32.63 4.59 -9.79
CA ILE A 265 -32.60 5.00 -11.18
C ILE A 265 -33.44 6.26 -11.37
N ASN A 266 -32.89 7.20 -12.14
CA ASN A 266 -33.64 8.30 -12.70
C ASN A 266 -33.70 8.07 -14.23
N GLU A 267 -34.87 7.66 -14.74
CA GLU A 267 -35.04 7.35 -16.16
C GLU A 267 -34.95 8.60 -17.04
N GLY A 268 -35.41 9.74 -16.52
CA GLY A 268 -35.59 10.95 -17.31
C GLY A 268 -36.66 10.80 -18.37
N ASN A 269 -36.63 11.64 -19.42
CA ASN A 269 -37.61 11.60 -20.52
C ASN A 269 -37.14 10.63 -21.61
N ARG A 270 -38.13 9.96 -22.25
CA ARG A 270 -37.90 9.17 -23.45
C ARG A 270 -37.83 10.07 -24.67
N PHE A 271 -36.80 9.93 -25.48
CA PHE A 271 -36.60 10.69 -26.71
C PHE A 271 -36.78 9.79 -27.92
N THR A 272 -37.29 10.37 -28.99
CA THR A 272 -37.37 9.77 -30.34
C THR A 272 -36.72 10.72 -31.34
N VAL A 273 -36.20 10.19 -32.42
CA VAL A 273 -35.57 10.98 -33.49
C VAL A 273 -36.67 11.77 -34.21
N ASN A 274 -36.70 13.09 -34.04
CA ASN A 274 -37.68 13.94 -34.71
C ASN A 274 -37.37 14.16 -36.19
N LYS A 275 -36.08 14.44 -36.50
CA LYS A 275 -35.62 14.71 -37.86
C LYS A 275 -34.16 14.33 -38.06
N VAL A 276 -33.85 13.71 -39.19
CA VAL A 276 -32.50 13.46 -39.64
C VAL A 276 -32.19 14.35 -40.85
N SER A 277 -31.09 15.11 -40.77
CA SER A 277 -30.64 15.93 -41.91
C SER A 277 -29.14 15.74 -42.14
N VAL A 278 -28.73 15.75 -43.39
CA VAL A 278 -27.32 15.63 -43.76
C VAL A 278 -26.91 16.92 -44.47
N SER A 279 -25.83 17.58 -44.03
CA SER A 279 -25.30 18.81 -44.59
C SER A 279 -23.88 18.64 -45.03
N GLY A 280 -23.44 19.52 -45.96
CA GLY A 280 -22.03 19.54 -46.44
C GLY A 280 -21.75 18.56 -47.59
N ILE A 281 -22.73 17.81 -48.09
CA ILE A 281 -22.56 16.91 -49.23
C ILE A 281 -22.64 17.69 -50.52
N LYS A 282 -21.60 17.59 -51.37
CA LYS A 282 -21.55 18.25 -52.72
C LYS A 282 -21.71 17.28 -53.88
N ALA A 283 -21.40 16.00 -53.70
CA ALA A 283 -21.29 15.02 -54.80
C ALA A 283 -22.51 14.08 -54.89
N VAL A 284 -23.35 13.98 -53.85
CA VAL A 284 -24.49 13.05 -53.76
C VAL A 284 -25.68 13.76 -53.14
N SER A 285 -26.89 13.43 -53.55
CA SER A 285 -28.08 14.05 -52.99
C SER A 285 -28.41 13.55 -51.58
N GLN A 286 -29.01 14.39 -50.73
CA GLN A 286 -29.46 13.99 -49.39
C GLN A 286 -30.42 12.79 -49.42
N LYS A 287 -31.26 12.67 -50.48
CA LYS A 287 -32.20 11.57 -50.67
C LYS A 287 -31.53 10.24 -50.89
N GLU A 288 -30.30 10.22 -51.44
CA GLU A 288 -29.53 8.98 -51.65
C GLU A 288 -28.77 8.56 -50.40
N VAL A 289 -28.41 9.49 -49.53
CA VAL A 289 -27.61 9.23 -48.33
C VAL A 289 -28.51 8.85 -47.13
N LEU A 290 -29.68 9.49 -46.96
CA LEU A 290 -30.57 9.22 -45.83
C LEU A 290 -30.95 7.73 -45.66
N PRO A 291 -31.24 6.95 -46.74
CA PRO A 291 -31.53 5.52 -46.60
C PRO A 291 -30.37 4.65 -46.15
N LEU A 292 -29.12 5.17 -46.27
CA LEU A 292 -27.89 4.46 -45.87
C LEU A 292 -27.57 4.67 -44.37
N LEU A 293 -28.27 5.59 -43.72
CA LEU A 293 -28.11 5.85 -42.29
C LEU A 293 -28.97 4.84 -41.51
N GLU A 294 -28.43 4.30 -40.43
CA GLU A 294 -29.16 3.45 -39.51
C GLU A 294 -30.22 4.21 -38.73
N MET A 295 -30.02 5.53 -38.57
CA MET A 295 -30.91 6.45 -37.85
C MET A 295 -32.07 6.85 -38.74
N ARG A 296 -33.32 6.69 -38.25
CA ARG A 296 -34.58 7.03 -38.97
C ARG A 296 -35.43 7.94 -38.11
N GLU A 297 -36.24 8.81 -38.78
CA GLU A 297 -37.27 9.60 -38.09
C GLU A 297 -38.28 8.68 -37.41
N GLY A 298 -38.64 8.98 -36.15
CA GLY A 298 -39.47 8.16 -35.30
C GLY A 298 -38.77 7.00 -34.59
N ALA A 299 -37.50 6.71 -34.90
CA ALA A 299 -36.71 5.72 -34.17
C ALA A 299 -36.37 6.21 -32.76
N VAL A 300 -36.02 5.27 -31.91
CA VAL A 300 -35.56 5.51 -30.53
C VAL A 300 -34.05 5.51 -30.53
#